data_9b4a3c62111d9df79e77111c3020ff0d
#
_entry.id   9b4a3c62111d9df79e77111c3020ff0d
#
_cell.length_a   1.000
_cell.length_b   1.000
_cell.length_c   1.000
_cell.angle_alpha   90.00
_cell.angle_beta   90.00
_cell.angle_gamma   90.00
#
_symmetry.space_group_name_H-M   'P 1'
#
loop_
_entity.id
_entity.type
_entity.pdbx_description
1 polymer ?
#
loop_
_entity_poly.entity_id
_entity_poly.type
_entity_poly.pdbx_seq_one_letter_code
_entity_poly.pdbx_strand_id
1 'polypeptide(L)'
;MITDIKKRALHRARILEGQLRGVEKMIDDEAYCVDIITQTLAIQKSLRSLNKLLVENHLRTHVTEMFDEGGSRRDDALDELLTVFELENRA
;
A
#
# COMPACT_ATOMS: atom_id res chain seq x y z
N MET A 1 -5.34 -10.09 10.84
CA MET A 1 -4.12 -9.32 10.47
C MET A 1 -3.09 -9.44 11.59
N ILE A 2 -1.83 -9.62 11.24
CA ILE A 2 -0.73 -9.71 12.19
C ILE A 2 -0.64 -8.40 12.98
N THR A 3 -0.60 -8.48 14.31
CA THR A 3 -0.72 -7.31 15.20
C THR A 3 0.34 -6.24 14.95
N ASP A 4 1.60 -6.64 14.79
CA ASP A 4 2.68 -5.68 14.51
C ASP A 4 2.52 -5.00 13.16
N ILE A 5 2.16 -5.75 12.13
CA ILE A 5 1.92 -5.22 10.79
C ILE A 5 0.73 -4.24 10.81
N LYS A 6 -0.34 -4.58 11.52
CA LYS A 6 -1.50 -3.70 11.69
C LYS A 6 -1.10 -2.35 12.28
N LYS A 7 -0.31 -2.35 13.35
CA LYS A 7 0.17 -1.12 13.99
C LYS A 7 0.99 -0.26 13.03
N ARG A 8 1.91 -0.88 12.33
CA ARG A 8 2.79 -0.18 11.37
C ARG A 8 2.00 0.37 10.20
N ALA A 9 1.06 -0.41 9.67
CA ALA A 9 0.19 0.01 8.56
C ALA A 9 -0.69 1.20 8.97
N LEU A 10 -1.31 1.15 10.15
CA LEU A 10 -2.11 2.26 10.67
C LEU A 10 -1.28 3.53 10.86
N HIS A 11 -0.06 3.39 11.38
CA HIS A 11 0.85 4.52 11.55
C HIS A 11 1.17 5.19 10.21
N ARG A 12 1.48 4.39 9.17
CA ARG A 12 1.74 4.91 7.83
C ARG A 12 0.52 5.56 7.20
N ALA A 13 -0.67 4.97 7.40
CA ALA A 13 -1.92 5.55 6.91
C ALA A 13 -2.19 6.93 7.51
N ARG A 14 -1.93 7.09 8.81
CA ARG A 14 -2.08 8.38 9.51
C ARG A 14 -1.10 9.43 9.00
N ILE A 15 0.15 9.02 8.72
CA ILE A 15 1.14 9.91 8.10
C ILE A 15 0.64 10.37 6.73
N LEU A 16 0.12 9.46 5.93
CA LEU A 16 -0.45 9.78 4.61
C LEU A 16 -1.61 10.76 4.68
N GLU A 17 -2.50 10.60 5.66
CA GLU A 17 -3.60 11.55 5.88
C GLU A 17 -3.05 12.97 6.12
N GLY A 18 -2.02 13.10 6.96
CA GLY A 18 -1.38 14.38 7.22
C GLY A 18 -0.71 14.97 5.98
N GLN A 19 -0.03 14.12 5.20
CA GLN A 19 0.60 14.55 3.95
C GLN A 19 -0.42 15.03 2.93
N LEU A 20 -1.56 14.35 2.81
CA LEU A 20 -2.66 14.78 1.92
C LEU A 20 -3.27 16.10 2.35
N ARG A 21 -3.48 16.31 3.64
CA ARG A 21 -3.92 17.62 4.15
C ARG A 21 -2.94 18.73 3.83
N GLY A 22 -1.64 18.43 3.91
CA GLY A 22 -0.59 19.37 3.51
C GLY A 22 -0.68 19.74 2.03
N VAL A 23 -0.93 18.77 1.15
CA VAL A 23 -1.11 19.01 -0.29
C VAL A 23 -2.37 19.84 -0.55
N GLU A 24 -3.49 19.55 0.12
CA GLU A 24 -4.71 20.36 0.02
C GLU A 24 -4.41 21.83 0.32
N LYS A 25 -3.69 22.08 1.39
CA LYS A 25 -3.33 23.45 1.78
C LYS A 25 -2.45 24.12 0.74
N MET A 26 -1.46 23.39 0.21
CA MET A 26 -0.59 23.92 -0.85
C MET A 26 -1.37 24.29 -2.10
N ILE A 27 -2.35 23.48 -2.47
CA ILE A 27 -3.21 23.76 -3.62
C ILE A 27 -4.08 25.00 -3.34
N ASP A 28 -4.70 25.06 -2.17
CA ASP A 28 -5.55 26.17 -1.77
C ASP A 28 -4.78 27.50 -1.75
N ASP A 29 -3.55 27.46 -1.25
CA ASP A 29 -2.64 28.61 -1.18
C ASP A 29 -1.96 28.93 -2.52
N GLU A 30 -2.25 28.14 -3.57
CA GLU A 30 -1.64 28.28 -4.89
C GLU A 30 -0.10 28.26 -4.85
N ALA A 31 0.46 27.35 -4.04
CA ALA A 31 1.89 27.15 -3.97
C ALA A 31 2.48 26.79 -5.34
N TYR A 32 3.79 26.96 -5.47
CA TYR A 32 4.45 26.66 -6.72
C TYR A 32 4.23 25.17 -7.12
N CYS A 33 3.80 24.93 -8.35
CA CYS A 33 3.38 23.59 -8.82
C CYS A 33 4.46 22.52 -8.60
N VAL A 34 5.72 22.85 -8.83
CA VAL A 34 6.82 21.89 -8.65
C VAL A 34 6.93 21.44 -7.19
N ASP A 35 6.68 22.33 -6.23
CA ASP A 35 6.69 21.98 -4.81
C ASP A 35 5.54 21.05 -4.46
N ILE A 36 4.36 21.29 -5.02
CA ILE A 36 3.18 20.42 -4.84
C ILE A 36 3.47 19.04 -5.42
N ILE A 37 4.00 18.98 -6.65
CA ILE A 37 4.36 17.73 -7.33
C ILE A 37 5.38 16.95 -6.50
N THR A 38 6.37 17.61 -5.95
CA THR A 38 7.38 16.98 -5.09
C THR A 38 6.73 16.30 -3.89
N GLN A 39 5.74 16.98 -3.26
CA GLN A 39 5.01 16.41 -2.13
C GLN A 39 4.16 15.21 -2.56
N THR A 40 3.49 15.26 -3.71
CA THR A 40 2.71 14.12 -4.20
C THR A 40 3.60 12.92 -4.54
N LEU A 41 4.80 13.13 -5.04
CA LEU A 41 5.76 12.04 -5.26
C LEU A 41 6.19 11.39 -3.94
N ALA A 42 6.38 12.17 -2.88
CA ALA A 42 6.67 11.64 -1.55
C ALA A 42 5.51 10.80 -1.01
N ILE A 43 4.26 11.22 -1.26
CA ILE A 43 3.05 10.49 -0.88
C ILE A 43 2.98 9.14 -1.63
N GLN A 44 3.29 9.13 -2.93
CA GLN A 44 3.34 7.88 -3.70
C GLN A 44 4.34 6.90 -3.12
N LYS A 45 5.50 7.37 -2.68
CA LYS A 45 6.51 6.54 -2.02
C LYS A 45 5.99 5.97 -0.70
N SER A 46 5.30 6.79 0.09
CA SER A 46 4.67 6.35 1.34
C SER A 46 3.58 5.31 1.10
N LEU A 47 2.79 5.47 0.04
CA LEU A 47 1.78 4.49 -0.36
C LEU A 47 2.41 3.14 -0.73
N ARG A 48 3.53 3.14 -1.45
CA ARG A 48 4.25 1.90 -1.77
C ARG A 48 4.72 1.19 -0.50
N SER A 49 5.21 1.94 0.48
CA SER A 49 5.61 1.38 1.77
C SER A 49 4.44 0.75 2.52
N LEU A 50 3.26 1.39 2.49
CA LEU A 50 2.04 0.84 3.06
C LEU A 50 1.63 -0.44 2.33
N ASN A 51 1.62 -0.43 1.01
CA ASN A 51 1.29 -1.60 0.20
C ASN A 51 2.22 -2.78 0.50
N LYS A 52 3.52 -2.52 0.69
CA LYS A 52 4.48 -3.56 1.05
C LYS A 52 4.10 -4.26 2.37
N LEU A 53 3.68 -3.50 3.37
CA LEU A 53 3.20 -4.06 4.64
C LEU A 53 1.96 -4.92 4.46
N LEU A 54 1.01 -4.47 3.64
CA LEU A 54 -0.22 -5.20 3.38
C LEU A 54 0.05 -6.50 2.59
N VAL A 55 0.94 -6.44 1.61
CA VAL A 55 1.38 -7.64 0.88
C VAL A 55 2.07 -8.62 1.81
N GLU A 56 2.95 -8.13 2.69
CA GLU A 56 3.60 -8.99 3.68
C GLU A 56 2.58 -9.69 4.58
N ASN A 57 1.58 -8.95 5.07
CA ASN A 57 0.52 -9.53 5.88
C ASN A 57 -0.24 -10.63 5.12
N HIS A 58 -0.61 -10.34 3.87
CA HIS A 58 -1.35 -11.28 3.04
C HIS A 58 -0.55 -12.56 2.79
N LEU A 59 0.75 -12.43 2.47
CA LEU A 59 1.63 -13.58 2.26
C LEU A 59 1.77 -14.44 3.52
N ARG A 60 1.94 -13.81 4.68
CA ARG A 60 2.16 -14.53 5.94
C ARG A 60 0.89 -15.14 6.54
N THR A 61 -0.28 -14.71 6.10
CA THR A 61 -1.56 -15.20 6.61
C THR A 61 -2.33 -15.98 5.54
N HIS A 62 -3.06 -15.29 4.68
CA HIS A 62 -3.98 -15.92 3.72
C HIS A 62 -3.28 -16.82 2.70
N VAL A 63 -2.16 -16.36 2.13
CA VAL A 63 -1.44 -17.15 1.12
C VAL A 63 -0.87 -18.41 1.75
N THR A 64 -0.29 -18.33 2.94
CA THR A 64 0.23 -19.49 3.66
C THR A 64 -0.88 -20.52 3.91
N GLU A 65 -2.06 -20.10 4.38
CA GLU A 65 -3.21 -20.97 4.59
C GLU A 65 -3.68 -21.62 3.29
N MET A 66 -3.78 -20.84 2.21
CA MET A 66 -4.23 -21.33 0.90
C MET A 66 -3.27 -22.37 0.33
N PHE A 67 -1.96 -22.19 0.51
CA PHE A 67 -0.95 -23.16 0.09
C PHE A 67 -1.01 -24.43 0.94
N ASP A 68 -1.25 -24.33 2.24
CA ASP A 68 -1.39 -25.48 3.13
C ASP A 68 -2.62 -26.32 2.77
N GLU A 69 -3.72 -25.70 2.37
CA GLU A 69 -4.91 -26.39 1.89
C GLU A 69 -4.66 -27.11 0.56
N GLY A 70 -3.79 -26.54 -0.29
CA GLY A 70 -3.45 -27.11 -1.60
C GLY A 70 -4.57 -27.02 -2.63
N GLY A 71 -4.44 -27.76 -3.73
CA GLY A 71 -5.44 -27.84 -4.78
C GLY A 71 -5.83 -26.48 -5.36
N SER A 72 -7.16 -26.25 -5.51
CA SER A 72 -7.69 -25.01 -6.07
C SER A 72 -7.39 -23.77 -5.22
N ARG A 73 -7.24 -23.94 -3.91
CA ARG A 73 -6.88 -22.83 -3.02
C ARG A 73 -5.47 -22.31 -3.29
N ARG A 74 -4.54 -23.21 -3.59
CA ARG A 74 -3.18 -22.82 -4.01
C ARG A 74 -3.20 -22.04 -5.32
N ASP A 75 -3.97 -22.52 -6.29
CA ASP A 75 -4.12 -21.84 -7.58
C ASP A 75 -4.74 -20.45 -7.42
N ASP A 76 -5.75 -20.33 -6.57
CA ASP A 76 -6.38 -19.03 -6.24
C ASP A 76 -5.34 -18.07 -5.65
N ALA A 77 -4.48 -18.54 -4.75
CA ALA A 77 -3.43 -17.72 -4.15
C ALA A 77 -2.45 -17.21 -5.20
N LEU A 78 -2.06 -18.06 -6.14
CA LEU A 78 -1.16 -17.67 -7.23
C LEU A 78 -1.82 -16.62 -8.14
N ASP A 79 -3.09 -16.80 -8.49
CA ASP A 79 -3.84 -15.85 -9.31
C ASP A 79 -3.96 -14.49 -8.62
N GLU A 80 -4.23 -14.46 -7.31
CA GLU A 80 -4.27 -13.22 -6.53
C GLU A 80 -2.93 -12.49 -6.56
N LEU A 81 -1.83 -13.23 -6.35
CA LEU A 81 -0.48 -12.65 -6.37
C LEU A 81 -0.12 -12.08 -7.74
N LEU A 82 -0.48 -12.77 -8.81
CA LEU A 82 -0.28 -12.28 -10.17
C LEU A 82 -1.09 -11.00 -10.42
N THR A 83 -2.33 -10.95 -9.94
CA THR A 83 -3.19 -9.76 -10.05
C THR A 83 -2.56 -8.57 -9.33
N VAL A 84 -2.09 -8.75 -8.10
CA VAL A 84 -1.41 -7.69 -7.33
C VAL A 84 -0.16 -7.20 -8.06
N PHE A 85 0.65 -8.13 -8.57
CA PHE A 85 1.85 -7.79 -9.33
C PHE A 85 1.53 -6.97 -10.58
N GLU A 86 0.51 -7.35 -11.33
CA GLU A 86 0.07 -6.62 -12.51
C GLU A 86 -0.40 -5.21 -12.17
N LEU A 87 -1.20 -5.06 -11.09
CA LEU A 87 -1.69 -3.76 -10.65
C LEU A 87 -0.55 -2.83 -10.24
N GLU A 88 0.44 -3.33 -9.52
CA GLU A 88 1.61 -2.54 -9.11
C GLU A 88 2.42 -2.06 -10.31
N ASN A 89 2.52 -2.86 -11.35
CA ASN A 89 3.31 -2.52 -12.53
C ASN A 89 2.59 -1.60 -13.53
N ARG A 90 1.31 -1.34 -13.34
CA ARG A 90 0.55 -0.37 -14.16
C ARG A 90 0.71 1.08 -13.69
N ALA A 91 1.07 1.25 -12.44
CA ALA A 91 1.16 2.59 -11.82
C ALA A 91 2.36 3.40 -12.28
#